data_b1cb6e4c9b4472bdacfc4d4e05aae657
#
_entry.id   b1cb6e4c9b4472bdacfc4d4e05aae657
#
_cell.length_a   1.000
_cell.length_b   1.000
_cell.length_c   1.000
_cell.angle_alpha   90.00
_cell.angle_beta   90.00
_cell.angle_gamma   90.00
#
_symmetry.space_group_name_H-M   'P 1'
#
loop_
_entity.id
_entity.type
_entity.pdbx_description
1 polymer ?
#
loop_
_entity_poly.entity_id
_entity_poly.type
_entity_poly.pdbx_seq_one_letter_code
_entity_poly.pdbx_strand_id
1 'polypeptide(L)'
;MNAETLAAGQLAALLRGAAAGMLADAAAADLLIAHGRRLHDPAFRKIIAAGSSVADGQPFAVIRWNAALTAPERGCMPCSASERAVLLIAAGLAGPGITASLRECPGGLDRRNIALVTAAITAANG
;
A
#
# COMPACT_ATOMS: atom_id res chain seq x y z
N MET A 1 9.77 17.76 -0.50
CA MET A 1 9.04 16.85 -1.41
C MET A 1 7.77 16.38 -0.73
N ASN A 2 6.67 16.37 -1.45
CA ASN A 2 5.36 16.00 -0.91
C ASN A 2 4.72 14.96 -1.82
N ALA A 3 4.21 13.85 -1.25
CA ALA A 3 3.56 12.79 -2.01
C ALA A 3 2.34 13.28 -2.79
N GLU A 4 1.66 14.31 -2.33
CA GLU A 4 0.47 14.85 -2.99
C GLU A 4 0.77 15.56 -4.31
N THR A 5 2.02 15.99 -4.52
CA THR A 5 2.42 16.73 -5.73
C THR A 5 3.14 15.87 -6.76
N LEU A 6 3.50 14.64 -6.42
CA LEU A 6 4.21 13.74 -7.33
C LEU A 6 3.25 13.10 -8.34
N ALA A 7 3.73 12.84 -9.55
CA ALA A 7 2.98 12.00 -10.49
C ALA A 7 2.88 10.57 -9.95
N ALA A 8 1.80 9.87 -10.28
CA ALA A 8 1.57 8.51 -9.80
C ALA A 8 2.73 7.55 -10.13
N GLY A 9 3.31 7.68 -11.34
CA GLY A 9 4.45 6.87 -11.73
C GLY A 9 5.71 7.14 -10.92
N GLN A 10 5.95 8.41 -10.58
CA GLN A 10 7.07 8.80 -9.72
C GLN A 10 6.88 8.24 -8.30
N LEU A 11 5.67 8.38 -7.77
CA LEU A 11 5.33 7.87 -6.44
C LEU A 11 5.48 6.35 -6.37
N ALA A 12 5.02 5.64 -7.40
CA ALA A 12 5.17 4.18 -7.49
C ALA A 12 6.66 3.78 -7.49
N ALA A 13 7.49 4.47 -8.26
CA ALA A 13 8.93 4.19 -8.31
C ALA A 13 9.59 4.40 -6.94
N LEU A 14 9.22 5.45 -6.21
CA LEU A 14 9.77 5.71 -4.88
C LEU A 14 9.33 4.66 -3.87
N LEU A 15 8.07 4.22 -3.91
CA LEU A 15 7.56 3.17 -3.03
C LEU A 15 8.28 1.84 -3.29
N ARG A 16 8.50 1.48 -4.55
CA ARG A 16 9.25 0.28 -4.90
C ARG A 16 10.70 0.37 -4.45
N GLY A 17 11.32 1.53 -4.60
CA GLY A 17 12.69 1.76 -4.16
C GLY A 17 12.85 1.59 -2.65
N ALA A 18 11.92 2.12 -1.87
CA ALA A 18 11.94 1.98 -0.41
C ALA A 18 11.75 0.54 0.05
N ALA A 19 11.04 -0.28 -0.72
CA ALA A 19 10.78 -1.68 -0.40
C ALA A 19 11.83 -2.65 -0.98
N ALA A 20 12.80 -2.15 -1.72
CA ALA A 20 13.80 -2.98 -2.38
C ALA A 20 14.56 -3.85 -1.38
N GLY A 21 14.70 -5.13 -1.70
CA GLY A 21 15.39 -6.11 -0.84
C GLY A 21 14.52 -6.73 0.25
N MET A 22 13.29 -6.28 0.43
CA MET A 22 12.35 -6.82 1.41
C MET A 22 11.14 -7.39 0.68
N LEU A 23 11.07 -8.71 0.55
CA LEU A 23 10.05 -9.40 -0.27
C LEU A 23 8.62 -9.04 0.10
N ALA A 24 8.30 -9.05 1.38
CA ALA A 24 6.94 -8.76 1.83
C ALA A 24 6.57 -7.28 1.59
N ASP A 25 7.48 -6.37 1.87
CA ASP A 25 7.26 -4.93 1.64
C ASP A 25 7.13 -4.64 0.14
N ALA A 26 7.96 -5.27 -0.68
CA ALA A 26 7.90 -5.12 -2.15
C ALA A 26 6.57 -5.68 -2.68
N ALA A 27 6.12 -6.82 -2.18
CA ALA A 27 4.83 -7.40 -2.57
C ALA A 27 3.66 -6.50 -2.20
N ALA A 28 3.68 -5.87 -1.03
CA ALA A 28 2.65 -4.94 -0.60
C ALA A 28 2.63 -3.67 -1.48
N ALA A 29 3.79 -3.12 -1.79
CA ALA A 29 3.90 -1.96 -2.68
C ALA A 29 3.36 -2.29 -4.07
N ASP A 30 3.77 -3.41 -4.64
CA ASP A 30 3.32 -3.85 -5.95
C ASP A 30 1.81 -4.14 -5.98
N LEU A 31 1.26 -4.69 -4.90
CA LEU A 31 -0.19 -4.91 -4.79
C LEU A 31 -0.96 -3.59 -4.90
N LEU A 32 -0.56 -2.56 -4.15
CA LEU A 32 -1.23 -1.27 -4.21
C LEU A 32 -1.06 -0.59 -5.56
N ILE A 33 0.11 -0.71 -6.17
CA ILE A 33 0.39 -0.15 -7.50
C ILE A 33 -0.46 -0.85 -8.56
N ALA A 34 -0.54 -2.18 -8.53
CA ALA A 34 -1.33 -2.98 -9.47
C ALA A 34 -2.83 -2.77 -9.28
N HIS A 35 -3.28 -2.56 -8.05
CA HIS A 35 -4.67 -2.19 -7.77
C HIS A 35 -5.02 -0.88 -8.48
N GLY A 36 -4.07 0.05 -8.58
CA GLY A 36 -4.13 1.19 -9.48
C GLY A 36 -4.90 2.39 -8.97
N ARG A 37 -5.60 2.29 -7.86
CA ARG A 37 -6.50 3.34 -7.39
C ARG A 37 -5.89 4.25 -6.34
N ARG A 38 -5.10 3.69 -5.43
CA ARG A 38 -4.63 4.41 -4.24
C ARG A 38 -3.68 5.54 -4.55
N LEU A 39 -2.81 5.36 -5.54
CA LEU A 39 -1.85 6.40 -5.91
C LEU A 39 -2.50 7.59 -6.64
N HIS A 40 -3.74 7.44 -7.05
CA HIS A 40 -4.54 8.53 -7.63
C HIS A 40 -5.51 9.16 -6.63
N ASP A 41 -5.61 8.62 -5.42
CA ASP A 41 -6.52 9.10 -4.39
C ASP A 41 -5.81 10.13 -3.51
N PRO A 42 -6.24 11.41 -3.52
CA PRO A 42 -5.62 12.43 -2.68
C PRO A 42 -5.65 12.10 -1.19
N ALA A 43 -6.71 11.46 -0.72
CA ALA A 43 -6.82 11.05 0.68
C ALA A 43 -5.75 10.02 1.05
N PHE A 44 -5.47 9.07 0.17
CA PHE A 44 -4.42 8.07 0.40
C PHE A 44 -3.03 8.70 0.32
N ARG A 45 -2.80 9.64 -0.58
CA ARG A 45 -1.52 10.33 -0.71
C ARG A 45 -1.11 11.08 0.55
N LYS A 46 -2.06 11.56 1.35
CA LYS A 46 -1.80 12.21 2.64
C LYS A 46 -1.20 11.24 3.67
N ILE A 47 -1.40 9.95 3.47
CA ILE A 47 -0.90 8.89 4.36
C ILE A 47 0.53 8.48 3.98
N ILE A 48 1.00 8.90 2.82
CA ILE A 48 2.35 8.58 2.34
C ILE A 48 3.32 9.66 2.81
N ALA A 49 4.37 9.24 3.52
CA ALA A 49 5.46 10.12 3.88
C ALA A 49 6.49 10.14 2.75
N ALA A 50 6.80 11.32 2.24
CA ALA A 50 7.79 11.49 1.18
C ALA A 50 8.78 12.58 1.58
N GLY A 51 10.02 12.42 1.18
CA GLY A 51 11.08 13.36 1.48
C GLY A 51 12.40 12.95 0.88
N SER A 52 13.48 13.52 1.40
CA SER A 52 14.84 13.17 1.01
C SER A 52 15.59 12.62 2.20
N SER A 53 16.36 11.55 1.99
CA SER A 53 17.16 10.94 3.05
C SER A 53 18.23 11.91 3.53
N VAL A 54 18.39 12.02 4.86
CA VAL A 54 19.44 12.85 5.47
C VAL A 54 20.83 12.30 5.16
N ALA A 55 20.95 10.98 5.03
CA ALA A 55 22.24 10.34 4.82
C ALA A 55 22.82 10.56 3.40
N ASP A 56 22.00 10.46 2.37
CA ASP A 56 22.47 10.50 0.98
C ASP A 56 21.70 11.45 0.08
N GLY A 57 20.70 12.16 0.60
CA GLY A 57 19.87 13.10 -0.16
C GLY A 57 18.94 12.45 -1.15
N GLN A 58 18.84 11.12 -1.20
CA GLN A 58 17.98 10.43 -2.14
C GLN A 58 16.51 10.57 -1.78
N PRO A 59 15.63 10.73 -2.78
CA PRO A 59 14.20 10.81 -2.52
C PRO A 59 13.64 9.46 -2.06
N PHE A 60 12.64 9.49 -1.18
CA PHE A 60 11.95 8.29 -0.72
C PHE A 60 10.46 8.56 -0.54
N ALA A 61 9.67 7.48 -0.54
CA ALA A 61 8.27 7.51 -0.15
C ALA A 61 7.94 6.21 0.58
N VAL A 62 7.24 6.32 1.70
CA VAL A 62 6.81 5.17 2.50
C VAL A 62 5.36 5.34 2.92
N ILE A 63 4.63 4.23 3.03
CA ILE A 63 3.23 4.23 3.44
C ILE A 63 3.15 4.10 4.96
N ARG A 64 2.36 4.97 5.59
CA ARG A 64 2.05 4.87 7.01
C ARG A 64 0.88 3.90 7.18
N TRP A 65 1.20 2.63 7.35
CA TRP A 65 0.22 1.55 7.33
C TRP A 65 -0.87 1.68 8.39
N ASN A 66 -0.53 2.07 9.62
CA ASN A 66 -1.53 2.26 10.66
C ASN A 66 -2.54 3.36 10.29
N ALA A 67 -2.04 4.47 9.75
CA ALA A 67 -2.90 5.55 9.29
C ALA A 67 -3.78 5.11 8.11
N ALA A 68 -3.24 4.29 7.20
CA ALA A 68 -3.98 3.76 6.06
C ALA A 68 -5.17 2.90 6.50
N LEU A 69 -5.01 2.12 7.57
CA LEU A 69 -6.07 1.26 8.08
C LEU A 69 -7.14 2.04 8.87
N THR A 70 -6.76 3.13 9.53
CA THR A 70 -7.71 3.90 10.33
C THR A 70 -8.49 4.94 9.51
N ALA A 71 -7.94 5.41 8.39
CA ALA A 71 -8.59 6.43 7.56
C ALA A 71 -10.00 6.03 7.07
N PRO A 72 -10.24 4.80 6.55
CA PRO A 72 -11.60 4.39 6.16
C PRO A 72 -12.58 4.37 7.33
N GLU A 73 -12.12 3.93 8.51
CA GLU A 73 -12.94 3.84 9.71
C GLU A 73 -13.36 5.21 10.23
N ARG A 74 -12.52 6.23 10.01
CA ARG A 74 -12.81 7.61 10.39
C ARG A 74 -13.60 8.37 9.33
N GLY A 75 -13.94 7.72 8.21
CA GLY A 75 -14.61 8.38 7.10
C GLY A 75 -13.73 9.34 6.31
N CYS A 76 -12.42 9.33 6.55
CA CYS A 76 -11.47 10.22 5.86
C CYS A 76 -11.09 9.72 4.46
N MET A 77 -11.36 8.45 4.16
CA MET A 77 -11.03 7.83 2.88
C MET A 77 -12.14 6.85 2.50
N PRO A 78 -12.97 7.17 1.50
CA PRO A 78 -14.01 6.25 1.02
C PRO A 78 -13.39 4.95 0.51
N CYS A 79 -14.01 3.82 0.86
CA CYS A 79 -13.43 2.52 0.59
C CYS A 79 -14.53 1.47 0.48
N SER A 80 -14.59 0.77 -0.65
CA SER A 80 -15.47 -0.40 -0.78
C SER A 80 -14.95 -1.55 0.07
N ALA A 81 -15.77 -2.58 0.30
CA ALA A 81 -15.35 -3.76 1.04
C ALA A 81 -14.12 -4.45 0.38
N SER A 82 -14.13 -4.54 -0.95
CA SER A 82 -13.00 -5.13 -1.69
C SER A 82 -11.75 -4.29 -1.59
N GLU A 83 -11.86 -2.98 -1.72
CA GLU A 83 -10.74 -2.04 -1.59
C GLU A 83 -10.14 -2.08 -0.17
N ARG A 84 -11.00 -2.17 0.84
CA ARG A 84 -10.56 -2.28 2.23
C ARG A 84 -9.82 -3.59 2.49
N ALA A 85 -10.31 -4.70 1.93
CA ALA A 85 -9.65 -5.99 2.05
C ALA A 85 -8.26 -6.00 1.40
N VAL A 86 -8.12 -5.41 0.23
CA VAL A 86 -6.82 -5.26 -0.44
C VAL A 86 -5.86 -4.45 0.43
N LEU A 87 -6.33 -3.34 0.99
CA LEU A 87 -5.51 -2.47 1.82
C LEU A 87 -5.07 -3.17 3.10
N LEU A 88 -5.96 -3.92 3.75
CA LEU A 88 -5.65 -4.67 4.96
C LEU A 88 -4.63 -5.78 4.69
N ILE A 89 -4.75 -6.48 3.56
CA ILE A 89 -3.79 -7.52 3.18
C ILE A 89 -2.41 -6.90 2.89
N ALA A 90 -2.36 -5.80 2.16
CA ALA A 90 -1.10 -5.10 1.90
C ALA A 90 -0.45 -4.65 3.21
N ALA A 91 -1.22 -4.09 4.14
CA ALA A 91 -0.73 -3.69 5.45
C ALA A 91 -0.24 -4.89 6.27
N GLY A 92 -0.92 -6.02 6.18
CA GLY A 92 -0.51 -7.25 6.86
C GLY A 92 0.80 -7.82 6.32
N LEU A 93 1.09 -7.59 5.03
CA LEU A 93 2.37 -7.99 4.43
C LEU A 93 3.54 -7.09 4.86
N ALA A 94 3.31 -5.79 4.96
CA ALA A 94 4.38 -4.81 5.13
C ALA A 94 4.36 -4.07 6.48
N GLY A 95 3.20 -3.92 7.10
CA GLY A 95 3.07 -3.13 8.33
C GLY A 95 3.52 -3.89 9.56
N PRO A 96 4.44 -3.33 10.35
CA PRO A 96 4.87 -3.99 11.60
C PRO A 96 3.71 -4.17 12.57
N GLY A 97 3.52 -5.39 13.07
CA GLY A 97 2.49 -5.69 14.04
C GLY A 97 1.05 -5.69 13.51
N ILE A 98 0.86 -5.58 12.21
CA ILE A 98 -0.47 -5.60 11.59
C ILE A 98 -0.81 -7.01 11.15
N THR A 99 -2.03 -7.46 11.49
CA THR A 99 -2.54 -8.78 11.15
C THR A 99 -3.78 -8.65 10.28
N ALA A 100 -3.81 -9.40 9.17
CA ALA A 100 -4.98 -9.50 8.30
C ALA A 100 -5.68 -10.84 8.54
N SER A 101 -6.98 -10.82 8.77
CA SER A 101 -7.77 -12.02 8.97
C SER A 101 -8.06 -12.70 7.63
N LEU A 102 -7.56 -13.90 7.42
CA LEU A 102 -7.86 -14.70 6.23
C LEU A 102 -9.32 -15.18 6.21
N ARG A 103 -9.99 -15.16 7.34
CA ARG A 103 -11.40 -15.51 7.42
C ARG A 103 -12.29 -14.41 6.88
N GLU A 104 -11.95 -13.15 7.18
CA GLU A 104 -12.78 -11.99 6.84
C GLU A 104 -12.42 -11.38 5.48
N CYS A 105 -11.13 -11.23 5.19
CA CYS A 105 -10.67 -10.55 3.99
C CYS A 105 -11.15 -11.18 2.67
N PRO A 106 -11.06 -12.51 2.46
CA PRO A 106 -11.46 -13.09 1.17
C PRO A 106 -12.91 -12.86 0.81
N GLY A 107 -13.79 -12.78 1.81
CA GLY A 107 -15.22 -12.55 1.57
C GLY A 107 -15.53 -11.17 0.99
N GLY A 108 -14.65 -10.20 1.17
CA GLY A 108 -14.80 -8.86 0.63
C GLY A 108 -14.15 -8.64 -0.74
N LEU A 109 -13.33 -9.59 -1.20
CA LEU A 109 -12.56 -9.43 -2.43
C LEU A 109 -13.38 -9.80 -3.67
N ASP A 110 -13.36 -8.95 -4.68
CA ASP A 110 -13.88 -9.29 -5.99
C ASP A 110 -12.86 -10.14 -6.77
N ARG A 111 -13.27 -10.64 -7.95
CA ARG A 111 -12.45 -11.57 -8.76
C ARG A 111 -11.10 -10.95 -9.14
N ARG A 112 -11.09 -9.68 -9.56
CA ARG A 112 -9.86 -8.99 -9.93
C ARG A 112 -8.93 -8.85 -8.75
N ASN A 113 -9.46 -8.45 -7.62
CA ASN A 113 -8.66 -8.21 -6.41
C ASN A 113 -8.16 -9.50 -5.79
N ILE A 114 -8.90 -10.61 -5.89
CA ILE A 114 -8.40 -11.93 -5.47
C ILE A 114 -7.14 -12.30 -6.27
N ALA A 115 -7.15 -12.08 -7.58
CA ALA A 115 -5.99 -12.37 -8.42
C ALA A 115 -4.78 -11.51 -8.03
N LEU A 116 -4.99 -10.24 -7.76
CA LEU A 116 -3.93 -9.33 -7.32
C LEU A 116 -3.35 -9.75 -5.97
N VAL A 117 -4.21 -10.09 -5.02
CA VAL A 117 -3.80 -10.54 -3.69
C VAL A 117 -3.03 -11.86 -3.75
N THR A 118 -3.50 -12.80 -4.57
CA THR A 118 -2.81 -14.08 -4.75
C THR A 118 -1.41 -13.87 -5.32
N ALA A 119 -1.26 -12.99 -6.30
CA ALA A 119 0.04 -12.63 -6.86
C ALA A 119 0.96 -12.00 -5.80
N ALA A 120 0.41 -11.13 -4.93
CA ALA A 120 1.17 -10.50 -3.87
C ALA A 120 1.67 -11.52 -2.83
N ILE A 121 0.83 -12.46 -2.43
CA ILE A 121 1.22 -13.52 -1.49
C ILE A 121 2.32 -14.39 -2.07
N THR A 122 2.20 -14.75 -3.35
CA THR A 122 3.23 -15.51 -4.05
C THR A 122 4.55 -14.75 -4.09
N ALA A 123 4.51 -13.47 -4.43
CA ALA A 123 5.71 -12.61 -4.48
C ALA A 123 6.36 -12.45 -3.11
N ALA A 124 5.57 -12.35 -2.04
CA ALA A 124 6.09 -12.23 -0.68
C ALA A 124 6.83 -13.48 -0.21
N ASN A 125 6.52 -14.61 -0.79
CA ASN A 125 7.18 -15.87 -0.46
C ASN A 125 8.52 -16.07 -1.21
N GLY A 126 8.74 -15.31 -2.23
CA GLY A 126 9.97 -15.37 -3.03
C GLY A 126 9.88 -16.18 -4.30
#